data_4205c2cb9860ab158847d50689d6d6d4
#
_entry.id   4205c2cb9860ab158847d50689d6d6d4
#
_cell.length_a   1.000
_cell.length_b   1.000
_cell.length_c   1.000
_cell.angle_alpha   90.00
_cell.angle_beta   90.00
_cell.angle_gamma   90.00
#
_symmetry.space_group_name_H-M   'P 1'
#
loop_
_entity.id
_entity.type
_entity.pdbx_description
1 polymer ?
#
loop_
_entity_poly.entity_id
_entity_poly.type
_entity_poly.pdbx_seq_one_letter_code
_entity_poly.pdbx_strand_id
1 'polypeptide(L)'
;MKRQFWLISFCVLVALTSCNRKPKDGFTDTYTSGVISIAADESFQPIVQEEIDVFEGIYPLAGIVPRYTTEVDAVNLLLKDSVRLAITTRTLTKEEMNSFHSRKFFPREIKLATDGLALIVNRQNRDSLISVRDIRRILTGEVTSWKDIYPDSRLKDISVVFDNPNSSTVRFATDSICGGKSLSTTNVKALRTNQQVINYVAQTPDAIGVIGVNWLGNRSDTTNLSFRDEVRVMSVSAKDIATPENSYKPYQAYLYYGDYPLARPIYILLNDPRSTLPWGFASFLTSDRGQRIILKSGLVPATQPVRIVSVKDE
;
A
#
# COMPACT_ATOMS: atom_id res chain seq x y z
N MET A 1 14.62 39.51 57.39
CA MET A 1 15.39 38.77 56.38
C MET A 1 15.20 37.26 56.45
N LYS A 2 15.29 36.56 57.59
CA LYS A 2 15.13 35.08 57.67
C LYS A 2 13.77 34.55 57.21
N ARG A 3 12.65 35.30 57.36
CA ARG A 3 11.29 34.87 56.97
C ARG A 3 11.06 34.93 55.45
N GLN A 4 11.69 35.84 54.73
CA GLN A 4 11.61 35.97 53.29
C GLN A 4 12.41 34.86 52.55
N PHE A 5 13.57 34.46 53.13
CA PHE A 5 14.36 33.34 52.60
C PHE A 5 13.60 32.01 52.65
N TRP A 6 12.80 31.78 53.71
CA TRP A 6 12.00 30.57 53.86
C TRP A 6 10.84 30.48 52.85
N LEU A 7 10.22 31.62 52.53
CA LEU A 7 9.15 31.70 51.54
C LEU A 7 9.68 31.47 50.11
N ILE A 8 10.84 32.00 49.77
CA ILE A 8 11.47 31.81 48.46
C ILE A 8 11.94 30.36 48.31
N SER A 9 12.51 29.74 49.33
CA SER A 9 12.94 28.34 49.33
C SER A 9 11.77 27.37 49.17
N PHE A 10 10.60 27.68 49.79
CA PHE A 10 9.39 26.86 49.65
C PHE A 10 8.76 26.98 48.26
N CYS A 11 8.74 28.18 47.64
CA CYS A 11 8.28 28.35 46.26
C CYS A 11 9.17 27.63 45.23
N VAL A 12 10.49 27.59 45.42
CA VAL A 12 11.40 26.85 44.53
C VAL A 12 11.20 25.34 44.65
N LEU A 13 10.95 24.82 45.87
CA LEU A 13 10.68 23.39 46.07
C LEU A 13 9.36 22.94 45.43
N VAL A 14 8.32 23.78 45.46
CA VAL A 14 7.03 23.49 44.81
C VAL A 14 7.13 23.52 43.28
N ALA A 15 7.99 24.39 42.72
CA ALA A 15 8.21 24.48 41.29
C ALA A 15 8.94 23.21 40.71
N LEU A 16 9.76 22.53 41.53
CA LEU A 16 10.48 21.32 41.11
C LEU A 16 9.61 20.04 41.10
N THR A 17 8.45 20.03 41.74
CA THR A 17 7.54 18.88 41.76
C THR A 17 6.48 18.91 40.65
N SER A 18 6.42 19.99 39.85
CA SER A 18 5.36 20.21 38.84
C SER A 18 5.58 19.46 37.51
N CYS A 19 6.69 18.81 37.30
CA CYS A 19 7.07 18.30 35.94
C CYS A 19 7.03 16.78 35.74
N ASN A 20 6.23 16.00 36.49
CA ASN A 20 6.22 14.56 36.24
C ASN A 20 4.85 13.89 36.38
N ARG A 21 3.78 14.53 35.87
CA ARG A 21 2.52 13.82 35.72
C ARG A 21 2.56 13.03 34.42
N LYS A 22 2.87 11.74 34.50
CA LYS A 22 2.58 10.81 33.41
C LYS A 22 1.09 10.93 33.05
N PRO A 23 0.75 11.03 31.75
CA PRO A 23 -0.66 11.07 31.33
C PRO A 23 -1.40 9.87 31.93
N LYS A 24 -2.62 10.07 32.43
CA LYS A 24 -3.45 9.02 33.04
C LYS A 24 -3.68 7.79 32.16
N ASP A 25 -3.45 7.90 30.86
CA ASP A 25 -3.76 6.88 29.85
C ASP A 25 -2.51 6.30 29.16
N GLY A 26 -1.31 6.57 29.71
CA GLY A 26 -0.07 5.93 29.24
C GLY A 26 0.53 6.41 27.93
N PHE A 27 -0.17 7.26 27.15
CA PHE A 27 0.37 7.84 25.91
C PHE A 27 1.13 9.13 26.19
N THR A 28 2.38 9.21 25.70
CA THR A 28 3.25 10.37 25.88
C THR A 28 3.48 11.14 24.57
N ASP A 29 2.92 10.67 23.46
CA ASP A 29 3.06 11.28 22.15
C ASP A 29 2.15 12.50 21.98
N THR A 30 2.65 13.44 21.19
CA THR A 30 1.91 14.64 20.75
C THR A 30 1.70 14.58 19.24
N TYR A 31 1.14 15.61 18.62
CA TYR A 31 0.91 15.67 17.18
C TYR A 31 2.20 15.53 16.34
N THR A 32 3.34 16.00 16.85
CA THR A 32 4.63 16.07 16.12
C THR A 32 5.80 15.51 16.91
N SER A 33 5.56 14.80 18.01
CA SER A 33 6.64 14.21 18.81
C SER A 33 6.19 12.94 19.52
N GLY A 34 7.16 12.11 19.90
CA GLY A 34 6.95 10.79 20.51
C GLY A 34 7.28 9.65 19.58
N VAL A 35 7.06 8.42 20.02
CA VAL A 35 7.29 7.21 19.21
C VAL A 35 6.03 6.38 19.17
N ILE A 36 5.61 5.99 17.95
CA ILE A 36 4.45 5.12 17.73
C ILE A 36 4.78 3.98 16.78
N SER A 37 4.11 2.85 16.96
CA SER A 37 4.04 1.81 15.93
C SER A 37 2.83 2.03 15.05
N ILE A 38 2.99 1.80 13.74
CA ILE A 38 1.93 1.72 12.76
C ILE A 38 1.95 0.35 12.09
N ALA A 39 0.86 -0.06 11.47
CA ALA A 39 0.82 -1.25 10.62
C ALA A 39 0.56 -0.84 9.17
N ALA A 40 1.17 -1.54 8.22
CA ALA A 40 0.90 -1.32 6.81
C ALA A 40 0.96 -2.65 6.06
N ASP A 41 0.07 -2.82 5.09
CA ASP A 41 0.22 -3.90 4.12
C ASP A 41 1.59 -3.80 3.44
N GLU A 42 2.31 -4.93 3.38
CA GLU A 42 3.69 -4.99 2.84
C GLU A 42 3.74 -4.50 1.39
N SER A 43 2.63 -4.62 0.65
CA SER A 43 2.52 -4.10 -0.71
C SER A 43 2.84 -2.60 -0.81
N PHE A 44 2.71 -1.84 0.28
CA PHE A 44 2.97 -0.39 0.31
C PHE A 44 4.27 -0.01 1.01
N GLN A 45 5.12 -0.98 1.36
CA GLN A 45 6.38 -0.71 2.05
C GLN A 45 7.22 0.41 1.39
N PRO A 46 7.45 0.45 0.06
CA PRO A 46 8.30 1.48 -0.54
C PRO A 46 7.77 2.88 -0.31
N ILE A 47 6.47 3.10 -0.51
CA ILE A 47 5.87 4.42 -0.40
C ILE A 47 5.68 4.85 1.06
N VAL A 48 5.29 3.93 1.94
CA VAL A 48 5.10 4.21 3.37
C VAL A 48 6.44 4.55 4.02
N GLN A 49 7.52 3.88 3.64
CA GLN A 49 8.84 4.19 4.16
C GLN A 49 9.31 5.58 3.72
N GLU A 50 9.12 5.95 2.46
CA GLU A 50 9.47 7.28 1.96
C GLU A 50 8.69 8.38 2.68
N GLU A 51 7.40 8.17 2.95
CA GLU A 51 6.56 9.09 3.73
C GLU A 51 7.05 9.24 5.17
N ILE A 52 7.46 8.13 5.82
CA ILE A 52 8.03 8.15 7.17
C ILE A 52 9.33 8.95 7.20
N ASP A 53 10.24 8.66 6.27
CA ASP A 53 11.56 9.30 6.22
C ASP A 53 11.43 10.83 6.06
N VAL A 54 10.48 11.29 5.22
CA VAL A 54 10.22 12.73 5.05
C VAL A 54 9.52 13.32 6.28
N PHE A 55 8.55 12.61 6.87
CA PHE A 55 7.86 13.08 8.07
C PHE A 55 8.82 13.26 9.25
N GLU A 56 9.66 12.27 9.53
CA GLU A 56 10.67 12.33 10.59
C GLU A 56 11.74 13.41 10.32
N GLY A 57 12.09 13.62 9.04
CA GLY A 57 12.97 14.71 8.65
C GLY A 57 12.39 16.10 8.94
N ILE A 58 11.07 16.25 8.89
CA ILE A 58 10.36 17.51 9.23
C ILE A 58 10.17 17.64 10.74
N TYR A 59 9.87 16.54 11.42
CA TYR A 59 9.58 16.46 12.86
C TYR A 59 10.61 15.57 13.59
N PRO A 60 11.81 16.08 13.90
CA PRO A 60 12.92 15.27 14.43
C PRO A 60 12.64 14.65 15.82
N LEU A 61 11.59 15.08 16.51
CA LEU A 61 11.15 14.49 17.79
C LEU A 61 10.08 13.41 17.60
N ALA A 62 9.67 13.11 16.36
CA ALA A 62 8.73 12.05 16.03
C ALA A 62 9.49 10.80 15.56
N GLY A 63 9.04 9.62 15.99
CA GLY A 63 9.51 8.33 15.52
C GLY A 63 8.32 7.45 15.12
N ILE A 64 8.30 6.99 13.88
CA ILE A 64 7.29 6.08 13.34
C ILE A 64 7.93 4.72 13.11
N VAL A 65 7.48 3.71 13.83
CA VAL A 65 7.99 2.33 13.71
C VAL A 65 7.01 1.51 12.87
N PRO A 66 7.26 1.30 11.56
CA PRO A 66 6.35 0.55 10.71
C PRO A 66 6.43 -0.95 10.97
N ARG A 67 5.28 -1.62 10.97
CA ARG A 67 5.13 -3.07 10.92
C ARG A 67 4.56 -3.42 9.56
N TYR A 68 5.43 -3.75 8.61
CA TYR A 68 5.04 -4.25 7.31
C TYR A 68 4.60 -5.70 7.45
N THR A 69 3.33 -5.97 7.14
CA THR A 69 2.70 -7.26 7.36
C THR A 69 1.60 -7.50 6.34
N THR A 70 0.80 -8.56 6.51
CA THR A 70 -0.36 -8.78 5.64
C THR A 70 -1.47 -7.78 5.94
N GLU A 71 -2.37 -7.51 4.98
CA GLU A 71 -3.52 -6.63 5.21
C GLU A 71 -4.38 -7.12 6.38
N VAL A 72 -4.59 -8.45 6.47
CA VAL A 72 -5.35 -9.06 7.55
C VAL A 72 -4.70 -8.79 8.91
N ASP A 73 -3.39 -8.96 9.01
CA ASP A 73 -2.67 -8.71 10.26
C ASP A 73 -2.60 -7.23 10.60
N ALA A 74 -2.49 -6.33 9.61
CA ALA A 74 -2.52 -4.89 9.84
C ALA A 74 -3.85 -4.46 10.48
N VAL A 75 -4.97 -4.95 9.97
CA VAL A 75 -6.30 -4.70 10.56
C VAL A 75 -6.42 -5.34 11.95
N ASN A 76 -5.93 -6.57 12.15
CA ASN A 76 -5.95 -7.24 13.45
C ASN A 76 -5.13 -6.49 14.50
N LEU A 77 -3.98 -5.92 14.14
CA LEU A 77 -3.18 -5.08 15.04
C LEU A 77 -3.94 -3.81 15.45
N LEU A 78 -4.68 -3.20 14.52
CA LEU A 78 -5.53 -2.04 14.81
C LEU A 78 -6.71 -2.43 15.74
N LEU A 79 -7.39 -3.55 15.46
CA LEU A 79 -8.49 -4.06 16.28
C LEU A 79 -8.07 -4.38 17.72
N LYS A 80 -6.84 -4.85 17.91
CA LYS A 80 -6.24 -5.19 19.22
C LYS A 80 -5.61 -3.97 19.93
N ASP A 81 -5.77 -2.77 19.40
CA ASP A 81 -5.13 -1.53 19.89
C ASP A 81 -3.59 -1.63 20.00
N SER A 82 -2.97 -2.57 19.27
CA SER A 82 -1.51 -2.70 19.19
C SER A 82 -0.87 -1.59 18.34
N VAL A 83 -1.64 -1.03 17.43
CA VAL A 83 -1.34 0.17 16.65
C VAL A 83 -2.58 1.05 16.61
N ARG A 84 -2.39 2.36 16.40
CA ARG A 84 -3.49 3.31 16.26
C ARG A 84 -3.70 3.80 14.81
N LEU A 85 -2.82 3.37 13.91
CA LEU A 85 -2.90 3.66 12.48
C LEU A 85 -2.54 2.41 11.69
N ALA A 86 -3.38 2.06 10.71
CA ALA A 86 -3.09 1.02 9.73
C ALA A 86 -3.29 1.54 8.30
N ILE A 87 -2.48 1.04 7.34
CA ILE A 87 -2.58 1.36 5.90
C ILE A 87 -2.96 0.08 5.16
N THR A 88 -4.10 0.11 4.46
CA THR A 88 -4.76 -1.06 3.86
C THR A 88 -5.40 -0.69 2.52
N THR A 89 -5.93 -1.68 1.78
CA THR A 89 -6.68 -1.43 0.52
C THR A 89 -8.18 -1.54 0.69
N ARG A 90 -8.67 -1.68 1.91
CA ARG A 90 -10.09 -1.72 2.26
C ARG A 90 -10.40 -0.90 3.50
N THR A 91 -11.62 -0.54 3.65
CA THR A 91 -12.19 -0.01 4.89
C THR A 91 -12.48 -1.15 5.89
N LEU A 92 -12.85 -0.81 7.11
CA LEU A 92 -13.30 -1.77 8.12
C LEU A 92 -14.63 -2.39 7.70
N THR A 93 -14.82 -3.67 7.99
CA THR A 93 -16.14 -4.30 7.84
C THR A 93 -17.12 -3.77 8.89
N LYS A 94 -18.42 -4.05 8.72
CA LYS A 94 -19.42 -3.65 9.70
C LYS A 94 -19.16 -4.27 11.08
N GLU A 95 -18.70 -5.50 11.12
CA GLU A 95 -18.37 -6.25 12.35
C GLU A 95 -17.15 -5.63 13.04
N GLU A 96 -16.12 -5.30 12.26
CA GLU A 96 -14.91 -4.63 12.76
C GLU A 96 -15.24 -3.23 13.31
N MET A 97 -16.03 -2.44 12.59
CA MET A 97 -16.50 -1.14 13.04
C MET A 97 -17.34 -1.24 14.31
N ASN A 98 -18.27 -2.20 14.37
CA ASN A 98 -19.08 -2.47 15.56
C ASN A 98 -18.22 -2.87 16.78
N SER A 99 -17.13 -3.63 16.57
CA SER A 99 -16.15 -3.96 17.61
C SER A 99 -15.49 -2.70 18.20
N PHE A 100 -15.19 -1.70 17.40
CA PHE A 100 -14.71 -0.40 17.89
C PHE A 100 -15.80 0.38 18.64
N HIS A 101 -16.99 0.48 18.07
CA HIS A 101 -18.11 1.22 18.68
C HIS A 101 -18.52 0.64 20.04
N SER A 102 -18.51 -0.67 20.22
CA SER A 102 -18.80 -1.32 21.51
C SER A 102 -17.83 -0.89 22.62
N ARG A 103 -16.58 -0.57 22.23
CA ARG A 103 -15.53 -0.05 23.12
C ARG A 103 -15.48 1.49 23.16
N LYS A 104 -16.47 2.20 22.55
CA LYS A 104 -16.57 3.66 22.43
C LYS A 104 -15.41 4.31 21.65
N PHE A 105 -14.82 3.58 20.71
CA PHE A 105 -13.90 4.10 19.72
C PHE A 105 -14.63 4.36 18.40
N PHE A 106 -14.20 5.39 17.66
CA PHE A 106 -14.78 5.80 16.38
C PHE A 106 -13.66 6.04 15.38
N PRO A 107 -13.10 4.95 14.82
CA PRO A 107 -12.00 5.05 13.87
C PRO A 107 -12.42 5.82 12.62
N ARG A 108 -11.46 6.50 12.02
CA ARG A 108 -11.63 7.21 10.76
C ARG A 108 -11.02 6.39 9.62
N GLU A 109 -11.68 6.43 8.49
CA GLU A 109 -11.27 5.78 7.26
C GLU A 109 -11.00 6.89 6.23
N ILE A 110 -9.74 7.08 5.88
CA ILE A 110 -9.30 8.20 5.04
C ILE A 110 -8.69 7.62 3.77
N LYS A 111 -9.24 7.95 2.60
CA LYS A 111 -8.63 7.56 1.34
C LYS A 111 -7.30 8.30 1.18
N LEU A 112 -6.22 7.53 0.97
CA LEU A 112 -4.86 8.05 0.81
C LEU A 112 -4.47 8.20 -0.65
N ALA A 113 -4.73 7.16 -1.46
CA ALA A 113 -4.32 7.09 -2.86
C ALA A 113 -5.13 6.05 -3.63
N THR A 114 -4.85 5.92 -4.92
CA THR A 114 -5.22 4.78 -5.74
C THR A 114 -3.96 4.12 -6.30
N ASP A 115 -3.81 2.81 -6.07
CA ASP A 115 -2.75 1.93 -6.57
C ASP A 115 -3.25 1.14 -7.77
N GLY A 116 -2.32 0.65 -8.58
CA GLY A 116 -2.57 -0.35 -9.62
C GLY A 116 -1.96 -1.69 -9.24
N LEU A 117 -2.74 -2.76 -9.36
CA LEU A 117 -2.20 -4.11 -9.27
C LEU A 117 -1.58 -4.48 -10.60
N ALA A 118 -0.26 -4.57 -10.66
CA ALA A 118 0.49 -4.86 -11.88
C ALA A 118 0.70 -6.35 -12.08
N LEU A 119 0.59 -6.78 -13.33
CA LEU A 119 1.04 -8.09 -13.78
C LEU A 119 2.43 -7.94 -14.40
N ILE A 120 3.38 -8.72 -13.91
CA ILE A 120 4.75 -8.73 -14.40
C ILE A 120 5.11 -10.11 -14.95
N VAL A 121 5.90 -10.11 -16.02
CA VAL A 121 6.43 -11.33 -16.67
C VAL A 121 7.92 -11.19 -16.89
N ASN A 122 8.57 -12.32 -17.19
CA ASN A 122 9.98 -12.32 -17.54
C ASN A 122 10.25 -11.45 -18.79
N ARG A 123 11.41 -10.83 -18.88
CA ARG A 123 11.78 -10.01 -20.06
C ARG A 123 11.80 -10.78 -21.38
N GLN A 124 12.06 -12.08 -21.33
CA GLN A 124 12.06 -12.94 -22.52
C GLN A 124 10.63 -13.30 -22.99
N ASN A 125 9.63 -13.14 -22.11
CA ASN A 125 8.25 -13.33 -22.47
C ASN A 125 7.77 -12.19 -23.39
N ARG A 126 7.30 -12.55 -24.60
CA ARG A 126 6.78 -11.59 -25.59
C ARG A 126 5.27 -11.37 -25.45
N ASP A 127 4.57 -12.26 -24.73
CA ASP A 127 3.13 -12.22 -24.51
C ASP A 127 2.85 -11.20 -23.39
N SER A 128 2.60 -9.96 -23.75
CA SER A 128 2.53 -8.81 -22.81
C SER A 128 1.18 -8.10 -22.80
N LEU A 129 0.18 -8.59 -23.53
CA LEU A 129 -1.19 -8.06 -23.54
C LEU A 129 -2.12 -9.14 -22.98
N ILE A 130 -2.97 -8.81 -22.00
CA ILE A 130 -3.88 -9.79 -21.40
C ILE A 130 -5.22 -9.15 -21.04
N SER A 131 -6.31 -9.90 -21.17
CA SER A 131 -7.63 -9.45 -20.71
C SER A 131 -7.90 -9.81 -19.26
N VAL A 132 -8.75 -9.04 -18.56
CA VAL A 132 -9.22 -9.40 -17.21
C VAL A 132 -9.93 -10.76 -17.24
N ARG A 133 -10.62 -11.09 -18.34
CA ARG A 133 -11.24 -12.40 -18.55
C ARG A 133 -10.18 -13.52 -18.52
N ASP A 134 -9.08 -13.38 -19.25
CA ASP A 134 -8.03 -14.42 -19.29
C ASP A 134 -7.27 -14.51 -17.97
N ILE A 135 -7.01 -13.39 -17.31
CA ILE A 135 -6.46 -13.38 -15.95
C ILE A 135 -7.37 -14.21 -15.00
N ARG A 136 -8.69 -14.01 -15.05
CA ARG A 136 -9.64 -14.79 -14.25
C ARG A 136 -9.54 -16.29 -14.57
N ARG A 137 -9.52 -16.66 -15.84
CA ARG A 137 -9.41 -18.07 -16.28
C ARG A 137 -8.11 -18.72 -15.80
N ILE A 138 -7.01 -17.99 -15.82
CA ILE A 138 -5.72 -18.46 -15.28
C ILE A 138 -5.83 -18.64 -13.76
N LEU A 139 -6.33 -17.61 -13.06
CA LEU A 139 -6.39 -17.62 -11.59
C LEU A 139 -7.35 -18.67 -11.03
N THR A 140 -8.40 -19.03 -11.79
CA THR A 140 -9.35 -20.09 -11.41
C THR A 140 -8.89 -21.48 -11.87
N GLY A 141 -7.81 -21.58 -12.66
CA GLY A 141 -7.28 -22.85 -13.17
C GLY A 141 -8.03 -23.40 -14.38
N GLU A 142 -8.91 -22.62 -15.02
CA GLU A 142 -9.57 -22.96 -16.29
C GLU A 142 -8.56 -22.99 -17.44
N VAL A 143 -7.49 -22.20 -17.33
CA VAL A 143 -6.37 -22.11 -18.25
C VAL A 143 -5.07 -22.26 -17.45
N THR A 144 -4.22 -23.16 -17.87
CA THR A 144 -2.95 -23.45 -17.20
C THR A 144 -1.73 -23.36 -18.13
N SER A 145 -1.95 -23.22 -19.44
CA SER A 145 -0.88 -23.10 -20.43
C SER A 145 -0.93 -21.75 -21.16
N TRP A 146 0.25 -21.18 -21.44
CA TRP A 146 0.38 -19.99 -22.28
C TRP A 146 -0.24 -20.15 -23.66
N LYS A 147 -0.16 -21.36 -24.26
CA LYS A 147 -0.73 -21.63 -25.56
C LYS A 147 -2.25 -21.58 -25.63
N ASP A 148 -2.93 -21.74 -24.47
CA ASP A 148 -4.39 -21.64 -24.41
C ASP A 148 -4.87 -20.18 -24.57
N ILE A 149 -3.96 -19.22 -24.39
CA ILE A 149 -4.21 -17.79 -24.58
C ILE A 149 -3.51 -17.26 -25.82
N TYR A 150 -2.26 -17.66 -26.04
CA TYR A 150 -1.43 -17.24 -27.17
C TYR A 150 -0.98 -18.51 -27.95
N PRO A 151 -1.69 -18.89 -29.00
CA PRO A 151 -1.39 -20.16 -29.76
C PRO A 151 0.05 -20.28 -30.25
N ASP A 152 0.69 -19.16 -30.58
CA ASP A 152 2.07 -19.07 -31.04
C ASP A 152 3.11 -18.96 -29.91
N SER A 153 2.68 -18.99 -28.65
CA SER A 153 3.59 -18.90 -27.51
C SER A 153 4.55 -20.10 -27.47
N ARG A 154 5.81 -19.81 -27.14
CA ARG A 154 6.85 -20.83 -26.91
C ARG A 154 6.95 -21.24 -25.45
N LEU A 155 6.18 -20.59 -24.58
CA LEU A 155 6.14 -20.85 -23.17
C LEU A 155 5.28 -22.06 -22.84
N LYS A 156 5.47 -22.61 -21.64
CA LYS A 156 4.80 -23.82 -21.17
C LYS A 156 3.62 -23.49 -20.25
N ASP A 157 3.59 -24.16 -19.10
CA ASP A 157 2.54 -23.96 -18.10
C ASP A 157 2.69 -22.63 -17.37
N ILE A 158 1.58 -21.93 -17.16
CA ILE A 158 1.55 -20.65 -16.47
C ILE A 158 1.71 -20.89 -14.96
N SER A 159 2.68 -20.23 -14.35
CA SER A 159 2.83 -20.16 -12.89
C SER A 159 2.56 -18.74 -12.39
N VAL A 160 1.45 -18.54 -11.69
CA VAL A 160 1.14 -17.23 -11.09
C VAL A 160 1.71 -17.16 -9.68
N VAL A 161 2.39 -16.06 -9.35
CA VAL A 161 3.00 -15.85 -8.05
C VAL A 161 2.54 -14.55 -7.42
N PHE A 162 2.12 -14.65 -6.15
CA PHE A 162 1.76 -13.54 -5.27
C PHE A 162 2.79 -13.36 -4.16
N ASP A 163 2.73 -12.25 -3.47
CA ASP A 163 3.58 -11.91 -2.34
C ASP A 163 3.27 -12.77 -1.10
N ASN A 164 2.01 -12.80 -0.64
CA ASN A 164 1.60 -13.51 0.57
C ASN A 164 0.15 -14.01 0.44
N PRO A 165 -0.19 -15.20 0.97
CA PRO A 165 -1.57 -15.72 0.87
C PRO A 165 -2.63 -14.83 1.51
N ASN A 166 -2.27 -14.04 2.54
CA ASN A 166 -3.17 -13.14 3.26
C ASN A 166 -2.98 -11.67 2.87
N SER A 167 -2.35 -11.40 1.73
CA SER A 167 -2.09 -10.04 1.24
C SER A 167 -3.32 -9.41 0.59
N SER A 168 -3.29 -8.10 0.48
CA SER A 168 -4.29 -7.34 -0.27
C SER A 168 -4.30 -7.68 -1.76
N THR A 169 -3.17 -8.14 -2.33
CA THR A 169 -3.07 -8.55 -3.73
C THR A 169 -3.88 -9.81 -3.99
N VAL A 170 -3.77 -10.81 -3.10
CA VAL A 170 -4.57 -12.05 -3.16
C VAL A 170 -6.04 -11.76 -2.94
N ARG A 171 -6.39 -10.93 -1.93
CA ARG A 171 -7.79 -10.54 -1.69
C ARG A 171 -8.39 -9.85 -2.91
N PHE A 172 -7.69 -8.87 -3.50
CA PHE A 172 -8.17 -8.19 -4.71
C PHE A 172 -8.36 -9.15 -5.89
N ALA A 173 -7.44 -10.08 -6.09
CA ALA A 173 -7.54 -11.10 -7.14
C ALA A 173 -8.77 -12.00 -6.92
N THR A 174 -9.00 -12.44 -5.69
CA THR A 174 -10.16 -13.27 -5.34
C THR A 174 -11.48 -12.50 -5.50
N ASP A 175 -11.59 -11.33 -4.89
CA ASP A 175 -12.85 -10.60 -4.82
C ASP A 175 -13.19 -9.89 -6.13
N SER A 176 -12.23 -9.14 -6.69
CA SER A 176 -12.48 -8.24 -7.83
C SER A 176 -12.26 -8.93 -9.18
N ILE A 177 -11.22 -9.78 -9.31
CA ILE A 177 -10.93 -10.45 -10.58
C ILE A 177 -11.74 -11.74 -10.69
N CYS A 178 -11.74 -12.58 -9.66
CA CYS A 178 -12.39 -13.90 -9.69
C CYS A 178 -13.84 -13.87 -9.19
N GLY A 179 -14.36 -12.72 -8.73
CA GLY A 179 -15.74 -12.58 -8.26
C GLY A 179 -16.06 -13.46 -7.05
N GLY A 180 -15.13 -13.60 -6.12
CA GLY A 180 -15.26 -14.40 -4.91
C GLY A 180 -14.91 -15.90 -5.08
N LYS A 181 -14.56 -16.35 -6.29
CA LYS A 181 -14.09 -17.73 -6.50
C LYS A 181 -12.68 -17.90 -5.96
N SER A 182 -12.42 -19.07 -5.37
CA SER A 182 -11.10 -19.43 -4.86
C SER A 182 -10.06 -19.47 -5.97
N LEU A 183 -8.84 -19.07 -5.67
CA LEU A 183 -7.70 -19.20 -6.58
C LEU A 183 -7.31 -20.68 -6.72
N SER A 184 -6.84 -21.05 -7.90
CA SER A 184 -6.34 -22.39 -8.20
C SER A 184 -5.09 -22.71 -7.38
N THR A 185 -5.02 -23.93 -6.82
CA THR A 185 -3.83 -24.41 -6.10
C THR A 185 -2.82 -25.08 -7.04
N THR A 186 -3.20 -25.32 -8.30
CA THR A 186 -2.34 -26.00 -9.27
C THR A 186 -1.28 -25.09 -9.86
N ASN A 187 -1.68 -23.87 -10.26
CA ASN A 187 -0.83 -22.92 -10.98
C ASN A 187 -0.63 -21.59 -10.26
N VAL A 188 -1.29 -21.39 -9.10
CA VAL A 188 -1.16 -20.18 -8.27
C VAL A 188 -0.44 -20.51 -6.98
N LYS A 189 0.58 -19.73 -6.63
CA LYS A 189 1.32 -19.85 -5.38
C LYS A 189 1.63 -18.47 -4.80
N ALA A 190 1.87 -18.43 -3.50
CA ALA A 190 2.34 -17.23 -2.81
C ALA A 190 3.76 -17.44 -2.29
N LEU A 191 4.58 -16.40 -2.39
CA LEU A 191 5.91 -16.29 -1.80
C LEU A 191 5.78 -15.63 -0.41
N ARG A 192 6.69 -14.74 -0.06
CA ARG A 192 6.60 -14.02 1.23
C ARG A 192 6.56 -12.51 1.08
N THR A 193 7.20 -11.98 0.03
CA THR A 193 7.36 -10.54 -0.19
C THR A 193 7.27 -10.19 -1.67
N ASN A 194 6.91 -8.95 -1.97
CA ASN A 194 6.90 -8.43 -3.34
C ASN A 194 8.28 -8.50 -4.02
N GLN A 195 9.37 -8.28 -3.29
CA GLN A 195 10.72 -8.43 -3.86
C GLN A 195 11.01 -9.86 -4.30
N GLN A 196 10.53 -10.86 -3.56
CA GLN A 196 10.66 -12.27 -3.97
C GLN A 196 9.85 -12.58 -5.23
N VAL A 197 8.68 -11.95 -5.39
CA VAL A 197 7.89 -12.07 -6.64
C VAL A 197 8.68 -11.53 -7.83
N ILE A 198 9.26 -10.34 -7.72
CA ILE A 198 10.09 -9.77 -8.80
C ILE A 198 11.25 -10.70 -9.15
N ASN A 199 12.01 -11.15 -8.14
CA ASN A 199 13.16 -12.04 -8.35
C ASN A 199 12.76 -13.37 -9.01
N TYR A 200 11.63 -13.94 -8.57
CA TYR A 200 11.13 -15.19 -9.15
C TYR A 200 10.75 -15.04 -10.62
N VAL A 201 10.00 -13.99 -10.96
CA VAL A 201 9.59 -13.70 -12.34
C VAL A 201 10.79 -13.39 -13.23
N ALA A 202 11.78 -12.66 -12.73
CA ALA A 202 13.01 -12.37 -13.48
C ALA A 202 13.79 -13.63 -13.86
N GLN A 203 13.65 -14.72 -13.10
CA GLN A 203 14.35 -16.01 -13.33
C GLN A 203 13.48 -17.08 -13.99
N THR A 204 12.16 -16.87 -14.07
CA THR A 204 11.21 -17.91 -14.54
C THR A 204 10.43 -17.38 -15.75
N PRO A 205 10.75 -17.82 -16.97
CA PRO A 205 10.11 -17.33 -18.21
C PRO A 205 8.59 -17.49 -18.25
N ASP A 206 8.07 -18.58 -17.67
CA ASP A 206 6.66 -18.96 -17.73
C ASP A 206 5.83 -18.33 -16.58
N ALA A 207 6.45 -17.52 -15.71
CA ALA A 207 5.79 -16.95 -14.54
C ALA A 207 5.06 -15.63 -14.83
N ILE A 208 3.92 -15.44 -14.16
CA ILE A 208 3.24 -14.15 -14.00
C ILE A 208 3.33 -13.77 -12.53
N GLY A 209 3.91 -12.63 -12.22
CA GLY A 209 3.89 -12.03 -10.87
C GLY A 209 2.77 -11.02 -10.72
N VAL A 210 2.16 -10.98 -9.55
CA VAL A 210 1.10 -10.02 -9.21
C VAL A 210 1.57 -9.17 -8.04
N ILE A 211 1.77 -7.87 -8.25
CA ILE A 211 2.34 -6.93 -7.26
C ILE A 211 1.74 -5.53 -7.39
N GLY A 212 1.91 -4.70 -6.36
CA GLY A 212 1.55 -3.27 -6.42
C GLY A 212 2.51 -2.47 -7.32
N VAL A 213 1.98 -1.50 -8.06
CA VAL A 213 2.77 -0.70 -9.02
C VAL A 213 3.91 0.09 -8.34
N ASN A 214 3.75 0.47 -7.08
CA ASN A 214 4.78 1.20 -6.31
C ASN A 214 6.10 0.42 -6.12
N TRP A 215 6.12 -0.88 -6.38
CA TRP A 215 7.33 -1.71 -6.39
C TRP A 215 8.09 -1.66 -7.72
N LEU A 216 7.48 -1.12 -8.77
CA LEU A 216 7.97 -1.21 -10.15
C LEU A 216 8.64 0.07 -10.64
N GLY A 217 8.51 1.19 -9.94
CA GLY A 217 9.12 2.45 -10.33
C GLY A 217 10.62 2.32 -10.56
N ASN A 218 11.11 2.79 -11.69
CA ASN A 218 12.53 2.90 -11.96
C ASN A 218 13.10 4.11 -11.21
N ARG A 219 13.84 3.86 -10.14
CA ARG A 219 14.42 4.92 -9.30
C ARG A 219 15.41 5.83 -10.04
N SER A 220 15.93 5.39 -11.18
CA SER A 220 16.84 6.19 -12.01
C SER A 220 16.10 7.10 -12.98
N ASP A 221 14.79 6.91 -13.16
CA ASP A 221 13.95 7.71 -14.04
C ASP A 221 13.22 8.81 -13.27
N THR A 222 13.69 10.04 -13.45
CA THR A 222 13.08 11.22 -12.82
C THR A 222 11.71 11.60 -13.39
N THR A 223 11.33 11.01 -14.53
CA THR A 223 10.02 11.25 -15.16
C THR A 223 8.92 10.35 -14.63
N ASN A 224 9.28 9.24 -13.96
CA ASN A 224 8.39 8.18 -13.50
C ASN A 224 7.55 7.52 -14.63
N LEU A 225 8.07 7.53 -15.85
CA LEU A 225 7.41 6.93 -17.01
C LEU A 225 7.95 5.55 -17.35
N SER A 226 9.00 5.09 -16.66
CA SER A 226 9.58 3.76 -16.86
C SER A 226 9.44 2.87 -15.63
N PHE A 227 9.33 1.58 -15.91
CA PHE A 227 9.35 0.53 -14.92
C PHE A 227 10.75 -0.09 -14.81
N ARG A 228 10.98 -0.83 -13.73
CA ARG A 228 12.21 -1.58 -13.49
C ARG A 228 12.54 -2.50 -14.67
N ASP A 229 13.83 -2.58 -15.01
CA ASP A 229 14.30 -3.34 -16.17
C ASP A 229 14.39 -4.86 -15.94
N GLU A 230 14.28 -5.35 -14.71
CA GLU A 230 14.41 -6.78 -14.39
C GLU A 230 13.22 -7.61 -14.90
N VAL A 231 12.07 -6.98 -15.08
CA VAL A 231 10.82 -7.61 -15.49
C VAL A 231 10.11 -6.78 -16.56
N ARG A 232 9.11 -7.37 -17.22
CA ARG A 232 8.22 -6.66 -18.14
C ARG A 232 6.85 -6.51 -17.52
N VAL A 233 6.29 -5.32 -17.53
CA VAL A 233 4.92 -5.05 -17.09
C VAL A 233 3.95 -5.30 -18.24
N MET A 234 2.93 -6.11 -17.99
CA MET A 234 1.89 -6.41 -18.97
C MET A 234 0.90 -5.25 -19.09
N SER A 235 0.33 -5.10 -20.28
CA SER A 235 -0.84 -4.26 -20.52
C SER A 235 -2.11 -5.07 -20.31
N VAL A 236 -3.08 -4.52 -19.60
CA VAL A 236 -4.32 -5.21 -19.22
C VAL A 236 -5.52 -4.54 -19.89
N SER A 237 -6.37 -5.35 -20.51
CA SER A 237 -7.63 -4.92 -21.11
C SER A 237 -8.83 -5.26 -20.23
N ALA A 238 -9.75 -4.32 -20.10
CA ALA A 238 -11.08 -4.57 -19.52
C ALA A 238 -12.02 -5.31 -20.51
N LYS A 239 -11.65 -5.39 -21.80
CA LYS A 239 -12.42 -6.11 -22.82
C LYS A 239 -12.08 -7.58 -22.81
N ASP A 240 -12.93 -8.42 -23.40
CA ASP A 240 -12.74 -9.87 -23.47
C ASP A 240 -11.52 -10.27 -24.29
N ILE A 241 -11.15 -9.49 -25.30
CA ILE A 241 -9.97 -9.68 -26.14
C ILE A 241 -9.05 -8.48 -25.96
N ALA A 242 -7.82 -8.74 -25.53
CA ALA A 242 -6.80 -7.72 -25.38
C ALA A 242 -6.18 -7.38 -26.73
N THR A 243 -6.15 -6.10 -27.07
CA THR A 243 -5.44 -5.55 -28.23
C THR A 243 -4.56 -4.37 -27.79
N PRO A 244 -3.58 -3.94 -28.59
CA PRO A 244 -2.76 -2.78 -28.25
C PRO A 244 -3.58 -1.50 -27.96
N GLU A 245 -4.72 -1.33 -28.66
CA GLU A 245 -5.55 -0.15 -28.59
C GLU A 245 -6.45 -0.10 -27.33
N ASN A 246 -6.72 -1.26 -26.72
CA ASN A 246 -7.63 -1.37 -25.56
C ASN A 246 -6.96 -1.89 -24.30
N SER A 247 -5.64 -2.02 -24.30
CA SER A 247 -4.86 -2.57 -23.18
C SER A 247 -3.92 -1.52 -22.62
N TYR A 248 -3.92 -1.35 -21.32
CA TYR A 248 -3.19 -0.29 -20.62
C TYR A 248 -2.21 -0.88 -19.60
N LYS A 249 -1.04 -0.27 -19.46
CA LYS A 249 -0.15 -0.50 -18.33
C LYS A 249 -0.59 0.35 -17.14
N PRO A 250 -0.21 0.00 -15.90
CA PRO A 250 -0.61 0.75 -14.70
C PRO A 250 0.14 2.08 -14.56
N TYR A 251 0.20 2.87 -15.63
CA TYR A 251 0.69 4.24 -15.55
C TYR A 251 -0.32 5.12 -14.82
N GLN A 252 0.18 6.11 -14.10
CA GLN A 252 -0.61 7.01 -13.28
C GLN A 252 -1.78 7.66 -14.04
N ALA A 253 -1.58 8.04 -15.31
CA ALA A 253 -2.62 8.61 -16.15
C ALA A 253 -3.80 7.64 -16.35
N TYR A 254 -3.52 6.38 -16.66
CA TYR A 254 -4.56 5.37 -16.89
C TYR A 254 -5.25 4.92 -15.59
N LEU A 255 -4.53 4.97 -14.45
CA LEU A 255 -5.14 4.79 -13.13
C LEU A 255 -6.09 5.96 -12.80
N TYR A 256 -5.69 7.19 -13.12
CA TYR A 256 -6.47 8.40 -12.87
C TYR A 256 -7.76 8.44 -13.71
N TYR A 257 -7.67 8.10 -14.99
CA TYR A 257 -8.85 8.06 -15.89
C TYR A 257 -9.71 6.83 -15.70
N GLY A 258 -9.24 5.80 -15.02
CA GLY A 258 -9.95 4.53 -14.86
C GLY A 258 -9.84 3.60 -16.07
N ASP A 259 -8.90 3.87 -16.98
CA ASP A 259 -8.64 3.01 -18.14
C ASP A 259 -7.93 1.71 -17.75
N TYR A 260 -7.10 1.75 -16.69
CA TYR A 260 -6.46 0.55 -16.16
C TYR A 260 -7.41 -0.22 -15.23
N PRO A 261 -7.79 -1.47 -15.57
CA PRO A 261 -8.90 -2.15 -14.88
C PRO A 261 -8.56 -2.71 -13.50
N LEU A 262 -7.27 -2.85 -13.14
CA LEU A 262 -6.84 -3.42 -11.86
C LEU A 262 -6.43 -2.34 -10.86
N ALA A 263 -7.18 -1.24 -10.82
CA ALA A 263 -7.00 -0.16 -9.86
C ALA A 263 -7.65 -0.50 -8.50
N ARG A 264 -6.98 -0.13 -7.39
CA ARG A 264 -7.48 -0.34 -6.03
C ARG A 264 -7.22 0.87 -5.14
N PRO A 265 -8.11 1.20 -4.20
CA PRO A 265 -7.88 2.29 -3.26
C PRO A 265 -6.87 1.89 -2.18
N ILE A 266 -6.19 2.89 -1.61
CA ILE A 266 -5.41 2.78 -0.37
C ILE A 266 -6.08 3.63 0.69
N TYR A 267 -6.24 3.10 1.89
CA TYR A 267 -6.87 3.77 3.02
C TYR A 267 -5.93 3.85 4.23
N ILE A 268 -6.05 4.92 4.96
CA ILE A 268 -5.59 5.04 6.34
C ILE A 268 -6.77 4.70 7.24
N LEU A 269 -6.60 3.69 8.08
CA LEU A 269 -7.51 3.37 9.18
C LEU A 269 -6.92 3.94 10.46
N LEU A 270 -7.58 4.93 11.06
CA LEU A 270 -7.03 5.72 12.15
C LEU A 270 -7.93 5.63 13.39
N ASN A 271 -7.45 5.04 14.47
CA ASN A 271 -8.07 5.02 15.78
C ASN A 271 -7.24 5.83 16.78
N ASP A 272 -7.29 7.15 16.66
CA ASP A 272 -6.58 8.09 17.55
C ASP A 272 -7.54 9.15 18.13
N PRO A 273 -8.22 8.83 19.26
CA PRO A 273 -9.23 9.72 19.85
C PRO A 273 -8.67 11.03 20.41
N ARG A 274 -7.34 11.13 20.55
CA ARG A 274 -6.67 12.30 21.14
C ARG A 274 -6.02 13.24 20.14
N SER A 275 -6.02 12.89 18.87
CA SER A 275 -5.33 13.65 17.82
C SER A 275 -3.83 13.86 18.14
N THR A 276 -3.15 12.77 18.47
CA THR A 276 -1.71 12.74 18.78
C THR A 276 -0.85 12.38 17.56
N LEU A 277 0.26 11.70 17.72
CA LEU A 277 1.20 11.44 16.63
C LEU A 277 0.62 10.61 15.47
N PRO A 278 -0.26 9.60 15.68
CA PRO A 278 -0.91 8.91 14.56
C PRO A 278 -1.76 9.86 13.71
N TRP A 279 -2.47 10.81 14.35
CA TRP A 279 -3.21 11.84 13.64
C TRP A 279 -2.28 12.80 12.90
N GLY A 280 -1.17 13.21 13.53
CA GLY A 280 -0.14 14.03 12.91
C GLY A 280 0.43 13.40 11.64
N PHE A 281 0.77 12.11 11.70
CA PHE A 281 1.24 11.37 10.54
C PHE A 281 0.15 11.20 9.47
N ALA A 282 -1.08 10.84 9.84
CA ALA A 282 -2.19 10.75 8.89
C ALA A 282 -2.47 12.10 8.19
N SER A 283 -2.38 13.20 8.92
CA SER A 283 -2.53 14.55 8.35
C SER A 283 -1.38 14.91 7.41
N PHE A 284 -0.17 14.48 7.71
CA PHE A 284 0.98 14.66 6.81
C PHE A 284 0.78 13.87 5.52
N LEU A 285 0.41 12.58 5.59
CA LEU A 285 0.14 11.72 4.43
C LEU A 285 -0.90 12.32 3.48
N THR A 286 -1.89 13.04 4.02
CA THR A 286 -2.96 13.69 3.23
C THR A 286 -2.67 15.15 2.88
N SER A 287 -1.57 15.71 3.37
CA SER A 287 -1.13 17.08 3.06
C SER A 287 -0.53 17.17 1.65
N ASP A 288 -0.31 18.40 1.17
CA ASP A 288 0.37 18.67 -0.11
C ASP A 288 1.73 17.97 -0.20
N ARG A 289 2.51 17.91 0.88
CA ARG A 289 3.83 17.27 0.90
C ARG A 289 3.73 15.75 0.77
N GLY A 290 2.93 15.09 1.58
CA GLY A 290 2.71 13.64 1.49
C GLY A 290 2.11 13.25 0.14
N GLN A 291 1.10 13.97 -0.33
CA GLN A 291 0.47 13.67 -1.62
C GLN A 291 1.42 13.86 -2.83
N ARG A 292 2.44 14.72 -2.72
CA ARG A 292 3.51 14.83 -3.73
C ARG A 292 4.45 13.62 -3.74
N ILE A 293 4.70 13.01 -2.59
CA ILE A 293 5.47 11.75 -2.50
C ILE A 293 4.69 10.65 -3.21
N ILE A 294 3.40 10.51 -2.91
CA ILE A 294 2.49 9.58 -3.59
C ILE A 294 2.49 9.83 -5.11
N LEU A 295 2.36 11.09 -5.54
CA LEU A 295 2.39 11.45 -6.96
C LEU A 295 3.69 10.99 -7.63
N LYS A 296 4.83 11.19 -6.98
CA LYS A 296 6.15 10.78 -7.50
C LYS A 296 6.37 9.26 -7.50
N SER A 297 5.64 8.50 -6.69
CA SER A 297 5.72 7.04 -6.69
C SER A 297 4.94 6.35 -7.81
N GLY A 298 4.27 7.13 -8.69
CA GLY A 298 3.43 6.61 -9.76
C GLY A 298 2.00 6.23 -9.34
N LEU A 299 1.65 6.42 -8.06
CA LEU A 299 0.30 6.25 -7.53
C LEU A 299 -0.55 7.50 -7.82
N VAL A 300 -1.88 7.34 -7.81
CA VAL A 300 -2.80 8.48 -7.93
C VAL A 300 -3.11 9.02 -6.53
N PRO A 301 -2.69 10.25 -6.19
CA PRO A 301 -2.98 10.85 -4.90
C PRO A 301 -4.48 11.13 -4.73
N ALA A 302 -4.96 11.10 -3.48
CA ALA A 302 -6.38 11.32 -3.21
C ALA A 302 -6.79 12.80 -3.27
N THR A 303 -5.87 13.73 -2.97
CA THR A 303 -6.19 15.16 -2.80
C THR A 303 -5.44 16.09 -3.74
N GLN A 304 -4.48 15.59 -4.52
CA GLN A 304 -3.76 16.38 -5.50
C GLN A 304 -4.17 16.06 -6.94
N PRO A 305 -4.28 17.06 -7.83
CA PRO A 305 -4.51 16.82 -9.24
C PRO A 305 -3.28 16.17 -9.89
N VAL A 306 -3.53 15.15 -10.71
CA VAL A 306 -2.49 14.55 -11.56
C VAL A 306 -2.28 15.43 -12.78
N ARG A 307 -1.05 15.88 -13.01
CA ARG A 307 -0.69 16.59 -14.24
C ARG A 307 -0.43 15.54 -15.32
N ILE A 308 -1.33 15.48 -16.29
CA ILE A 308 -1.19 14.56 -17.41
C ILE A 308 -0.35 15.20 -18.49
N VAL A 309 0.71 14.51 -18.90
CA VAL A 309 1.55 14.88 -20.03
C VAL A 309 1.36 13.81 -21.10
N SER A 310 0.89 14.22 -22.28
CA SER A 310 0.86 13.33 -23.45
C SER A 310 2.30 13.09 -23.90
N VAL A 311 2.78 11.87 -23.74
CA VAL A 311 4.02 11.42 -24.36
C VAL A 311 3.64 10.86 -25.72
N LYS A 312 4.14 11.46 -26.80
CA LYS A 312 4.08 10.83 -28.12
C LYS A 312 5.19 9.80 -28.13
N ASP A 313 4.82 8.52 -28.18
CA ASP A 313 5.77 7.45 -28.49
C ASP A 313 6.25 7.71 -29.94
N GLU A 314 7.54 8.01 -30.10
CA GLU A 314 8.23 8.05 -31.40
C GLU A 314 8.61 6.63 -31.82
#